data_f3635e0688cf426b6460e55e5a888430
#
_entry.id   f3635e0688cf426b6460e55e5a888430
#
_cell.length_a   1.000
_cell.length_b   1.000
_cell.length_c   1.000
_cell.angle_alpha   90.00
_cell.angle_beta   90.00
_cell.angle_gamma   90.00
#
_symmetry.space_group_name_H-M   'P 1'
#
loop_
_entity.id
_entity.type
_entity.pdbx_description
1 polymer ?
#
loop_
_entity_poly.entity_id
_entity_poly.type
_entity_poly.pdbx_seq_one_letter_code
_entity_poly.pdbx_strand_id
1 'polypeptide(L)'
;RFNYIADFIVEREGFIPVAEIPTGGDVPTVGYGRTKGVSLGDTIDEETGKVYLEEDILQRLPEVERAIPGFSRYPLEIQAPLISEWFRGSLVQSDKTRKLIKQGKFNEASKEFLNNQEYKNARKNKRSGILPRMNETAAAIKEMGRYNGR
;
A
#
# COMPACT_ATOMS: atom_id res chain seq x y z
N ARG A 1 3.27 9.19 -13.93
CA ARG A 1 2.94 9.15 -12.52
C ARG A 1 2.43 7.79 -12.08
N PHE A 2 1.35 7.33 -12.69
CA PHE A 2 0.77 6.05 -12.31
C PHE A 2 1.68 4.87 -12.64
N ASN A 3 2.48 4.99 -13.70
CA ASN A 3 3.45 3.95 -14.06
C ASN A 3 4.48 3.73 -12.94
N TYR A 4 4.97 4.80 -12.34
CA TYR A 4 5.92 4.68 -11.24
C TYR A 4 5.31 3.92 -10.06
N ILE A 5 4.11 4.33 -9.65
CA ILE A 5 3.43 3.71 -8.50
C ILE A 5 3.08 2.25 -8.82
N ALA A 6 2.55 1.98 -10.02
CA ALA A 6 2.22 0.61 -10.43
C ALA A 6 3.46 -0.27 -10.47
N ASP A 7 4.56 0.20 -11.03
CA ASP A 7 5.81 -0.56 -11.08
C ASP A 7 6.33 -0.85 -9.68
N PHE A 8 6.24 0.12 -8.78
CA PHE A 8 6.62 -0.07 -7.38
C PHE A 8 5.84 -1.22 -6.73
N ILE A 9 4.52 -1.25 -6.96
CA ILE A 9 3.65 -2.29 -6.40
C ILE A 9 3.93 -3.64 -7.05
N VAL A 10 4.11 -3.67 -8.37
CA VAL A 10 4.42 -4.90 -9.12
C VAL A 10 5.67 -5.59 -8.57
N GLU A 11 6.71 -4.82 -8.23
CA GLU A 11 7.94 -5.38 -7.67
C GLU A 11 7.73 -6.05 -6.32
N ARG A 12 6.69 -5.67 -5.60
CA ARG A 12 6.43 -6.15 -4.23
C ARG A 12 5.32 -7.17 -4.15
N GLU A 13 4.43 -7.22 -5.14
CA GLU A 13 3.32 -8.16 -5.19
C GLU A 13 3.62 -9.28 -6.17
N GLY A 14 3.18 -10.49 -5.85
CA GLY A 14 3.23 -11.60 -6.79
C GLY A 14 2.11 -11.50 -7.81
N PHE A 15 2.35 -11.96 -9.04
CA PHE A 15 1.34 -12.02 -10.08
C PHE A 15 0.55 -13.34 -9.98
N ILE A 16 -0.78 -13.22 -9.94
CA ILE A 16 -1.69 -14.38 -9.89
C ILE A 16 -2.36 -14.51 -11.26
N PRO A 17 -1.93 -15.47 -12.12
CA PRO A 17 -2.46 -15.58 -13.49
C PRO A 17 -3.87 -16.17 -13.58
N VAL A 18 -4.25 -16.99 -12.60
CA VAL A 18 -5.57 -17.61 -12.53
C VAL A 18 -6.21 -17.25 -11.20
N ALA A 19 -7.39 -16.65 -11.25
CA ALA A 19 -8.06 -16.18 -10.03
C ALA A 19 -8.22 -17.27 -9.00
N GLU A 20 -7.79 -16.96 -7.78
CA GLU A 20 -7.83 -17.88 -6.64
C GLU A 20 -8.26 -17.12 -5.40
N ILE A 21 -8.67 -17.84 -4.35
CA ILE A 21 -8.95 -17.23 -3.06
C ILE A 21 -7.67 -17.34 -2.23
N PRO A 22 -7.00 -16.18 -1.93
CA PRO A 22 -5.75 -16.21 -1.15
C PRO A 22 -5.96 -16.76 0.25
N THR A 23 -4.90 -17.29 0.84
CA THR A 23 -4.90 -17.75 2.24
C THR A 23 -5.34 -16.60 3.15
N GLY A 24 -6.39 -16.82 3.93
CA GLY A 24 -6.95 -15.80 4.80
C GLY A 24 -7.87 -14.81 4.10
N GLY A 25 -8.04 -14.92 2.80
CA GLY A 25 -8.97 -14.10 2.03
C GLY A 25 -10.30 -14.82 1.86
N ASP A 26 -11.33 -14.06 1.46
CA ASP A 26 -12.67 -14.59 1.23
C ASP A 26 -13.21 -14.29 -0.16
N VAL A 27 -12.45 -13.61 -1.01
CA VAL A 27 -12.86 -13.23 -2.36
C VAL A 27 -11.84 -13.68 -3.40
N PRO A 28 -12.29 -14.02 -4.63
CA PRO A 28 -11.36 -14.36 -5.70
C PRO A 28 -10.48 -13.18 -6.09
N THR A 29 -9.20 -13.44 -6.26
CA THR A 29 -8.18 -12.43 -6.57
C THR A 29 -7.37 -12.88 -7.78
N VAL A 30 -7.08 -11.96 -8.69
CA VAL A 30 -6.30 -12.19 -9.89
C VAL A 30 -5.30 -11.05 -10.11
N GLY A 31 -4.22 -11.32 -10.85
CA GLY A 31 -3.21 -10.32 -11.20
C GLY A 31 -2.44 -9.83 -9.98
N TYR A 32 -2.41 -8.53 -9.79
CA TYR A 32 -1.69 -7.87 -8.69
C TYR A 32 -2.63 -7.44 -7.58
N GLY A 33 -3.66 -8.24 -7.30
CA GLY A 33 -4.58 -7.99 -6.21
C GLY A 33 -5.97 -7.54 -6.64
N ARG A 34 -6.32 -7.70 -7.91
CA ARG A 34 -7.64 -7.34 -8.41
C ARG A 34 -8.71 -8.26 -7.87
N THR A 35 -9.76 -7.68 -7.27
CA THR A 35 -10.90 -8.45 -6.76
C THR A 35 -12.20 -8.06 -7.43
N LYS A 36 -12.32 -6.82 -7.89
CA LYS A 36 -13.55 -6.30 -8.49
C LYS A 36 -13.87 -7.02 -9.79
N GLY A 37 -15.07 -7.61 -9.85
CA GLY A 37 -15.53 -8.30 -11.04
C GLY A 37 -14.83 -9.63 -11.34
N VAL A 38 -14.10 -10.17 -10.37
CA VAL A 38 -13.30 -11.40 -10.55
C VAL A 38 -14.08 -12.60 -10.05
N SER A 39 -14.06 -13.67 -10.88
CA SER A 39 -14.62 -14.98 -10.52
C SER A 39 -13.50 -16.00 -10.48
N LEU A 40 -13.67 -17.03 -9.65
CA LEU A 40 -12.70 -18.14 -9.58
C LEU A 40 -12.46 -18.71 -10.97
N GLY A 41 -11.20 -18.93 -11.31
CA GLY A 41 -10.81 -19.49 -12.59
C GLY A 41 -10.60 -18.46 -13.70
N ASP A 42 -10.93 -17.18 -13.48
CA ASP A 42 -10.61 -16.13 -14.45
C ASP A 42 -9.11 -16.09 -14.69
N THR A 43 -8.72 -15.88 -15.95
CA THR A 43 -7.30 -15.79 -16.32
C THR A 43 -6.99 -14.45 -16.95
N ILE A 44 -5.82 -13.90 -16.64
CA ILE A 44 -5.31 -12.68 -17.27
C ILE A 44 -3.81 -12.81 -17.49
N ASP A 45 -3.27 -11.99 -18.41
CA ASP A 45 -1.82 -11.87 -18.59
C ASP A 45 -1.29 -10.73 -17.70
N GLU A 46 0.05 -10.59 -17.64
CA GLU A 46 0.67 -9.59 -16.80
C GLU A 46 0.35 -8.17 -17.24
N GLU A 47 0.24 -7.95 -18.55
CA GLU A 47 -0.09 -6.63 -19.09
C GLU A 47 -1.48 -6.19 -18.65
N THR A 48 -2.47 -7.09 -18.75
CA THR A 48 -3.83 -6.84 -18.26
C THR A 48 -3.83 -6.62 -16.75
N GLY A 49 -3.06 -7.41 -16.03
CA GLY A 49 -2.93 -7.27 -14.58
C GLY A 49 -2.42 -5.89 -14.19
N LYS A 50 -1.46 -5.35 -14.93
CA LYS A 50 -0.92 -4.02 -14.69
C LYS A 50 -1.95 -2.92 -15.00
N VAL A 51 -2.71 -3.08 -16.08
CA VAL A 51 -3.81 -2.15 -16.41
C VAL A 51 -4.84 -2.12 -15.28
N TYR A 52 -5.23 -3.29 -14.78
CA TYR A 52 -6.16 -3.38 -13.65
C TYR A 52 -5.60 -2.71 -12.40
N LEU A 53 -4.32 -2.88 -12.14
CA LEU A 53 -3.66 -2.23 -10.99
C LEU A 53 -3.72 -0.70 -11.13
N GLU A 54 -3.46 -0.16 -12.31
CA GLU A 54 -3.54 1.28 -12.54
C GLU A 54 -4.96 1.81 -12.33
N GLU A 55 -5.97 1.06 -12.77
CA GLU A 55 -7.38 1.41 -12.51
C GLU A 55 -7.69 1.40 -11.02
N ASP A 56 -7.21 0.40 -10.30
CA ASP A 56 -7.44 0.27 -8.86
C ASP A 56 -6.76 1.41 -8.10
N ILE A 57 -5.56 1.82 -8.52
CA ILE A 57 -4.88 2.99 -7.97
C ILE A 57 -5.72 4.24 -8.14
N LEU A 58 -6.22 4.48 -9.37
CA LEU A 58 -7.05 5.64 -9.67
C LEU A 58 -8.31 5.67 -8.80
N GLN A 59 -8.95 4.53 -8.60
CA GLN A 59 -10.15 4.43 -7.78
C GLN A 59 -9.89 4.75 -6.31
N ARG A 60 -8.71 4.44 -5.81
CA ARG A 60 -8.35 4.63 -4.41
C ARG A 60 -7.85 6.04 -4.09
N LEU A 61 -7.38 6.78 -5.10
CA LEU A 61 -6.80 8.11 -4.88
C LEU A 61 -7.69 9.08 -4.10
N PRO A 62 -8.99 9.22 -4.38
CA PRO A 62 -9.83 10.12 -3.59
C PRO A 62 -9.85 9.77 -2.10
N GLU A 63 -9.90 8.49 -1.79
CA GLU A 63 -9.86 7.99 -0.41
C GLU A 63 -8.54 8.34 0.26
N VAL A 64 -7.44 8.11 -0.44
CA VAL A 64 -6.09 8.41 0.08
C VAL A 64 -5.92 9.91 0.28
N GLU A 65 -6.39 10.74 -0.66
CA GLU A 65 -6.32 12.20 -0.54
C GLU A 65 -7.09 12.71 0.67
N ARG A 66 -8.22 12.10 1.01
CA ARG A 66 -8.98 12.46 2.21
C ARG A 66 -8.25 12.06 3.48
N ALA A 67 -7.60 10.91 3.46
CA ALA A 67 -6.89 10.40 4.63
C ALA A 67 -5.54 11.07 4.85
N ILE A 68 -4.88 11.47 3.76
CA ILE A 68 -3.55 12.07 3.77
C ILE A 68 -3.62 13.37 2.98
N PRO A 69 -3.98 14.50 3.63
CA PRO A 69 -4.13 15.78 2.92
C PRO A 69 -2.85 16.16 2.17
N GLY A 70 -3.02 16.58 0.93
CA GLY A 70 -1.89 16.96 0.08
C GLY A 70 -1.11 15.80 -0.50
N PHE A 71 -1.66 14.60 -0.44
CA PHE A 71 -0.96 13.39 -0.88
C PHE A 71 -0.34 13.52 -2.28
N SER A 72 -1.08 14.04 -3.25
CA SER A 72 -0.60 14.14 -4.62
C SER A 72 0.54 15.15 -4.82
N ARG A 73 0.83 15.98 -3.83
CA ARG A 73 1.92 16.95 -3.90
C ARG A 73 3.25 16.40 -3.39
N TYR A 74 3.24 15.25 -2.73
CA TYR A 74 4.46 14.61 -2.29
C TYR A 74 5.18 13.96 -3.47
N PRO A 75 6.51 13.79 -3.40
CA PRO A 75 7.25 13.06 -4.45
C PRO A 75 6.74 11.63 -4.61
N LEU A 76 6.91 11.07 -5.80
CA LEU A 76 6.47 9.70 -6.10
C LEU A 76 7.12 8.66 -5.20
N GLU A 77 8.36 8.91 -4.75
CA GLU A 77 9.07 8.02 -3.83
C GLU A 77 8.36 7.91 -2.47
N ILE A 78 7.57 8.93 -2.11
CA ILE A 78 6.75 8.90 -0.90
C ILE A 78 5.37 8.35 -1.20
N GLN A 79 4.76 8.76 -2.31
CA GLN A 79 3.43 8.29 -2.68
C GLN A 79 3.36 6.78 -2.85
N ALA A 80 4.36 6.19 -3.51
CA ALA A 80 4.31 4.77 -3.87
C ALA A 80 4.25 3.84 -2.65
N PRO A 81 5.11 3.97 -1.64
CA PRO A 81 5.00 3.14 -0.44
C PRO A 81 3.66 3.29 0.28
N LEU A 82 3.13 4.51 0.33
CA LEU A 82 1.85 4.77 1.01
C LEU A 82 0.70 4.10 0.28
N ILE A 83 0.66 4.19 -1.05
CA ILE A 83 -0.36 3.50 -1.86
C ILE A 83 -0.23 1.99 -1.71
N SER A 84 0.98 1.46 -1.75
CA SER A 84 1.23 0.03 -1.60
C SER A 84 0.68 -0.50 -0.28
N GLU A 85 0.95 0.21 0.82
CA GLU A 85 0.44 -0.20 2.13
C GLU A 85 -1.06 0.07 2.28
N TRP A 86 -1.60 1.05 1.56
CA TRP A 86 -3.04 1.27 1.52
C TRP A 86 -3.75 0.06 0.94
N PHE A 87 -3.27 -0.46 -0.20
CA PHE A 87 -3.82 -1.67 -0.81
C PHE A 87 -3.67 -2.90 0.08
N ARG A 88 -2.55 -3.02 0.78
CA ARG A 88 -2.32 -4.13 1.70
C ARG A 88 -3.21 -4.05 2.95
N GLY A 89 -3.78 -2.88 3.22
CA GLY A 89 -4.70 -2.66 4.33
C GLY A 89 -4.06 -2.20 5.62
N SER A 90 -2.74 -2.30 5.76
CA SER A 90 -2.09 -1.94 7.02
C SER A 90 -2.22 -0.45 7.34
N LEU A 91 -2.10 0.41 6.34
CA LEU A 91 -2.24 1.85 6.55
C LEU A 91 -3.70 2.24 6.76
N VAL A 92 -4.64 1.62 6.05
CA VAL A 92 -6.08 1.85 6.24
C VAL A 92 -6.50 1.52 7.67
N GLN A 93 -5.95 0.45 8.24
CA GLN A 93 -6.30 0.00 9.59
C GLN A 93 -5.57 0.76 10.69
N SER A 94 -4.59 1.57 10.33
CA SER A 94 -3.76 2.31 11.30
C SER A 94 -4.35 3.68 11.60
N ASP A 95 -5.47 3.72 12.31
CA ASP A 95 -6.22 4.96 12.60
C ASP A 95 -5.36 6.00 13.29
N LYS A 96 -4.59 5.59 14.28
CA LYS A 96 -3.74 6.50 15.05
C LYS A 96 -2.62 7.09 14.17
N THR A 97 -2.02 6.26 13.31
CA THR A 97 -1.01 6.72 12.36
C THR A 97 -1.58 7.78 11.44
N ARG A 98 -2.76 7.52 10.85
CA ARG A 98 -3.40 8.48 9.95
C ARG A 98 -3.75 9.79 10.65
N LYS A 99 -4.21 9.72 11.89
CA LYS A 99 -4.51 10.90 12.69
C LYS A 99 -3.25 11.74 12.92
N LEU A 100 -2.14 11.10 13.25
CA LEU A 100 -0.86 11.79 13.44
C LEU A 100 -0.36 12.44 12.15
N ILE A 101 -0.56 11.77 11.00
CA ILE A 101 -0.23 12.35 9.70
C ILE A 101 -1.05 13.63 9.45
N LYS A 102 -2.36 13.60 9.72
CA LYS A 102 -3.22 14.77 9.57
C LYS A 102 -2.79 15.93 10.45
N GLN A 103 -2.23 15.63 11.61
CA GLN A 103 -1.73 16.65 12.55
C GLN A 103 -0.34 17.16 12.18
N GLY A 104 0.28 16.63 11.13
CA GLY A 104 1.65 16.99 10.74
C GLY A 104 2.73 16.41 11.63
N LYS A 105 2.40 15.43 12.46
CA LYS A 105 3.33 14.77 13.39
C LYS A 105 3.96 13.55 12.74
N PHE A 106 4.79 13.79 11.71
CA PHE A 106 5.30 12.72 10.85
C PHE A 106 6.27 11.77 11.54
N ASN A 107 7.15 12.27 12.41
CA ASN A 107 8.06 11.40 13.15
C ASN A 107 7.29 10.46 14.08
N GLU A 108 6.30 10.99 14.77
CA GLU A 108 5.44 10.17 15.64
C GLU A 108 4.61 9.18 14.84
N ALA A 109 4.08 9.63 13.69
CA ALA A 109 3.30 8.76 12.80
C ALA A 109 4.13 7.60 12.28
N SER A 110 5.38 7.87 11.90
CA SER A 110 6.31 6.85 11.42
C SER A 110 6.52 5.76 12.47
N LYS A 111 6.75 6.16 13.71
CA LYS A 111 6.93 5.22 14.82
C LYS A 111 5.65 4.43 15.11
N GLU A 112 4.50 5.14 15.10
CA GLU A 112 3.22 4.52 15.39
C GLU A 112 2.82 3.50 14.32
N PHE A 113 3.19 3.75 13.06
CA PHE A 113 2.91 2.80 11.99
C PHE A 113 3.55 1.45 12.26
N LEU A 114 4.73 1.41 12.87
CA LEU A 114 5.42 0.16 13.22
C LEU A 114 4.99 -0.41 14.57
N ASN A 115 4.14 0.30 15.31
CA ASN A 115 3.67 -0.14 16.62
C ASN A 115 2.40 -0.96 16.49
N ASN A 116 2.50 -2.12 15.83
CA ASN A 116 1.37 -3.02 15.66
C ASN A 116 1.83 -4.47 15.74
N GLN A 117 0.87 -5.36 15.90
CA GLN A 117 1.15 -6.76 16.12
C GLN A 117 1.74 -7.44 14.89
N GLU A 118 1.30 -7.04 13.69
CA GLU A 118 1.85 -7.59 12.45
C GLU A 118 3.34 -7.35 12.33
N TYR A 119 3.77 -6.10 12.55
CA TYR A 119 5.19 -5.74 12.47
C TYR A 119 6.00 -6.47 13.54
N LYS A 120 5.50 -6.49 14.78
CA LYS A 120 6.18 -7.13 15.90
C LYS A 120 6.32 -8.63 15.66
N ASN A 121 5.27 -9.28 15.16
CA ASN A 121 5.31 -10.70 14.82
C ASN A 121 6.25 -10.98 13.66
N ALA A 122 6.24 -10.15 12.62
CA ALA A 122 7.13 -10.29 11.48
C ALA A 122 8.60 -10.18 11.91
N ARG A 123 8.89 -9.24 12.79
CA ARG A 123 10.23 -9.04 13.33
C ARG A 123 10.68 -10.24 14.17
N LYS A 124 9.81 -10.75 15.03
CA LYS A 124 10.07 -11.92 15.87
C LYS A 124 10.29 -13.19 15.03
N ASN A 125 9.46 -13.37 14.02
CA ASN A 125 9.45 -14.56 13.17
C ASN A 125 10.32 -14.41 11.92
N LYS A 126 11.02 -13.30 11.76
CA LYS A 126 11.91 -12.99 10.61
C LYS A 126 11.20 -13.13 9.26
N ARG A 127 9.99 -12.62 9.17
CA ARG A 127 9.24 -12.61 7.90
C ARG A 127 9.83 -11.57 6.96
N SER A 128 10.65 -12.00 6.02
CA SER A 128 11.47 -11.14 5.18
C SER A 128 10.67 -10.20 4.26
N GLY A 129 9.45 -10.60 3.84
CA GLY A 129 8.66 -9.77 2.93
C GLY A 129 7.96 -8.59 3.60
N ILE A 130 7.50 -8.76 4.84
CA ILE A 130 6.73 -7.74 5.56
C ILE A 130 7.62 -6.66 6.15
N LEU A 131 8.74 -7.04 6.76
CA LEU A 131 9.63 -6.08 7.42
C LEU A 131 10.13 -4.98 6.49
N PRO A 132 10.71 -5.29 5.31
CA PRO A 132 11.17 -4.25 4.41
C PRO A 132 10.05 -3.34 3.95
N ARG A 133 8.87 -3.88 3.67
CA ARG A 133 7.72 -3.10 3.20
C ARG A 133 7.24 -2.11 4.26
N MET A 134 7.09 -2.57 5.50
CA MET A 134 6.63 -1.70 6.59
C MET A 134 7.69 -0.67 6.96
N ASN A 135 8.96 -1.06 6.99
CA ASN A 135 10.06 -0.12 7.25
C ASN A 135 10.15 0.95 6.16
N GLU A 136 9.98 0.57 4.91
CA GLU A 136 9.96 1.49 3.78
C GLU A 136 8.84 2.50 3.90
N THR A 137 7.65 2.05 4.29
CA THR A 137 6.49 2.93 4.48
C THR A 137 6.70 3.87 5.67
N ALA A 138 7.24 3.36 6.79
CA ALA A 138 7.55 4.21 7.93
C ALA A 138 8.58 5.29 7.57
N ALA A 139 9.59 4.94 6.76
CA ALA A 139 10.58 5.90 6.28
C ALA A 139 9.93 6.95 5.38
N ALA A 140 8.99 6.56 4.52
CA ALA A 140 8.25 7.49 3.68
C ALA A 140 7.42 8.46 4.51
N ILE A 141 6.73 7.98 5.54
CA ILE A 141 5.95 8.82 6.46
C ILE A 141 6.86 9.86 7.13
N LYS A 142 8.01 9.43 7.63
CA LYS A 142 8.97 10.34 8.25
C LYS A 142 9.46 11.39 7.27
N GLU A 143 9.72 10.99 6.03
CA GLU A 143 10.23 11.88 4.99
C GLU A 143 9.20 12.94 4.57
N MET A 144 7.90 12.68 4.78
CA MET A 144 6.85 13.68 4.52
C MET A 144 7.12 14.99 5.24
N GLY A 145 7.73 14.93 6.43
CA GLY A 145 8.04 16.12 7.22
C GLY A 145 8.95 17.11 6.51
N ARG A 146 9.78 16.64 5.57
CA ARG A 146 10.69 17.52 4.80
C ARG A 146 9.93 18.37 3.79
N TYR A 147 8.76 17.96 3.37
CA TYR A 147 7.99 18.66 2.34
C TYR A 147 6.83 19.46 2.93
N ASN A 148 6.27 19.01 4.03
CA ASN A 148 5.04 19.58 4.58
C ASN A 148 5.26 20.84 5.40
N GLY A 149 6.46 21.17 5.79
CA GLY A 149 6.79 22.40 6.53
C GLY A 149 7.15 23.58 5.64
N ARG A 150 6.96 23.45 4.35
CA ARG A 150 7.41 24.46 3.37
C ARG A 150 6.29 25.31 2.81
#